data_2e6786aa437ce10bab20617b32164923
#
_entry.id   2e6786aa437ce10bab20617b32164923
#
_cell.length_a   1.000
_cell.length_b   1.000
_cell.length_c   1.000
_cell.angle_alpha   90.00
_cell.angle_beta   90.00
_cell.angle_gamma   90.00
#
_symmetry.space_group_name_H-M   'P 1'
#
loop_
_entity.id
_entity.type
_entity.pdbx_description
1 polymer ?
#
loop_
_entity_poly.entity_id
_entity_poly.type
_entity_poly.pdbx_seq_one_letter_code
_entity_poly.pdbx_strand_id
1 'polypeptide(L)'
;MFRFLILPFIAFFLALIQAAVISEIMPNFVKPDLMMILITYLGASPLLITGAILVFFCGLLQETFSGSPHGLFLFVYLSIFFFIKLLGKFLILGEAITLRIVLVAVSLALQVFLLVLLPPALGILSNLSLPGLDWILPQALMTCGVGWPLFLLFKKLETLPGVEPSPLEP
;
A
#
# COMPACT_ATOMS: atom_id res chain seq x y z
N MET A 1 -15.36 -14.47 -8.83
CA MET A 1 -14.20 -14.82 -9.68
C MET A 1 -13.56 -13.59 -10.37
N PHE A 2 -14.33 -12.67 -10.91
CA PHE A 2 -13.81 -11.51 -11.66
C PHE A 2 -12.89 -10.57 -10.83
N ARG A 3 -13.18 -10.35 -9.55
CA ARG A 3 -12.36 -9.57 -8.61
C ARG A 3 -10.93 -10.12 -8.46
N PHE A 4 -10.76 -11.44 -8.45
CA PHE A 4 -9.46 -12.09 -8.27
C PHE A 4 -8.50 -11.84 -9.44
N LEU A 5 -9.03 -11.56 -10.62
CA LEU A 5 -8.25 -11.29 -11.83
C LEU A 5 -7.95 -9.80 -12.00
N ILE A 6 -8.90 -8.91 -11.66
CA ILE A 6 -8.74 -7.48 -11.85
C ILE A 6 -7.76 -6.87 -10.83
N LEU A 7 -7.82 -7.26 -9.57
CA LEU A 7 -6.97 -6.69 -8.52
C LEU A 7 -5.46 -6.89 -8.75
N PRO A 8 -4.97 -8.12 -9.09
CA PRO A 8 -3.54 -8.27 -9.43
C PRO A 8 -3.14 -7.47 -10.66
N PHE A 9 -4.05 -7.33 -11.63
CA PHE A 9 -3.79 -6.51 -12.82
C PHE A 9 -3.67 -5.03 -12.47
N ILE A 10 -4.54 -4.53 -11.60
CA ILE A 10 -4.45 -3.16 -11.07
C ILE A 10 -3.15 -2.97 -10.28
N ALA A 11 -2.78 -3.92 -9.42
CA ALA A 11 -1.54 -3.88 -8.65
C ALA A 11 -0.31 -3.80 -9.56
N PHE A 12 -0.27 -4.64 -10.58
CA PHE A 12 0.81 -4.64 -11.57
C PHE A 12 0.88 -3.31 -12.34
N PHE A 13 -0.27 -2.79 -12.77
CA PHE A 13 -0.34 -1.53 -13.51
C PHE A 13 0.07 -0.33 -12.64
N LEU A 14 -0.34 -0.31 -11.38
CA LEU A 14 0.10 0.70 -10.41
C LEU A 14 1.61 0.64 -10.15
N ALA A 15 2.17 -0.57 -10.05
CA ALA A 15 3.62 -0.76 -9.92
C ALA A 15 4.37 -0.22 -11.13
N LEU A 16 3.90 -0.50 -12.34
CA LEU A 16 4.48 0.03 -13.57
C LEU A 16 4.41 1.55 -13.65
N ILE A 17 3.25 2.13 -13.30
CA ILE A 17 3.10 3.60 -13.27
C ILE A 17 4.06 4.20 -12.25
N GLN A 18 4.17 3.61 -11.07
CA GLN A 18 5.07 4.10 -10.03
C GLN A 18 6.54 3.98 -10.45
N ALA A 19 6.94 2.86 -11.02
CA ALA A 19 8.34 2.61 -11.39
C ALA A 19 8.76 3.37 -12.66
N ALA A 20 7.92 3.39 -13.70
CA ALA A 20 8.28 3.96 -14.99
C ALA A 20 7.87 5.44 -15.10
N VAL A 21 6.58 5.75 -14.88
CA VAL A 21 6.03 7.08 -15.17
C VAL A 21 6.42 8.09 -14.09
N ILE A 22 6.20 7.76 -12.83
CA ILE A 22 6.46 8.69 -11.72
C ILE A 22 7.97 8.92 -11.56
N SER A 23 8.79 7.89 -11.80
CA SER A 23 10.23 8.01 -11.70
C SER A 23 10.85 8.89 -12.79
N GLU A 24 10.28 8.85 -14.01
CA GLU A 24 10.73 9.68 -15.14
C GLU A 24 10.25 11.14 -15.03
N ILE A 25 8.98 11.34 -14.66
CA ILE A 25 8.38 12.69 -14.61
C ILE A 25 8.90 13.49 -13.42
N MET A 26 9.20 12.82 -12.31
CA MET A 26 9.61 13.47 -11.05
C MET A 26 10.95 12.94 -10.52
N PRO A 27 12.06 13.07 -11.26
CA PRO A 27 13.34 12.51 -10.83
C PRO A 27 13.86 13.12 -9.52
N ASN A 28 13.57 14.41 -9.29
CA ASN A 28 14.05 15.19 -8.13
C ASN A 28 12.95 15.57 -7.14
N PHE A 29 11.71 15.13 -7.36
CA PHE A 29 10.58 15.41 -6.49
C PHE A 29 10.17 14.20 -5.66
N VAL A 30 9.48 14.50 -4.59
CA VAL A 30 8.88 13.50 -3.72
C VAL A 30 7.81 12.70 -4.50
N LYS A 31 7.92 11.38 -4.48
CA LYS A 31 7.06 10.48 -5.26
C LYS A 31 5.95 9.92 -4.37
N PRO A 32 4.67 9.96 -4.81
CA PRO A 32 3.60 9.30 -4.09
C PRO A 32 3.79 7.77 -4.11
N ASP A 33 3.51 7.11 -3.00
CA ASP A 33 3.56 5.65 -2.90
C ASP A 33 2.18 5.06 -3.22
N LEU A 34 1.97 4.72 -4.50
CA LEU A 34 0.70 4.16 -4.98
C LEU A 34 0.47 2.75 -4.44
N MET A 35 1.54 1.98 -4.23
CA MET A 35 1.46 0.64 -3.66
C MET A 35 0.93 0.67 -2.23
N MET A 36 1.37 1.65 -1.43
CA MET A 36 0.90 1.81 -0.07
C MET A 36 -0.59 2.13 0.02
N ILE A 37 -1.12 2.94 -0.92
CA ILE A 37 -2.55 3.23 -0.99
C ILE A 37 -3.33 1.93 -1.26
N LEU A 38 -2.87 1.10 -2.20
CA LEU A 38 -3.50 -0.18 -2.52
C LEU A 38 -3.45 -1.14 -1.33
N ILE A 39 -2.31 -1.26 -0.63
CA ILE A 39 -2.15 -2.13 0.53
C ILE A 39 -3.08 -1.70 1.66
N THR A 40 -3.18 -0.38 1.91
CA THR A 40 -4.11 0.18 2.90
C THR A 40 -5.56 -0.13 2.55
N TYR A 41 -5.93 0.00 1.26
CA TYR A 41 -7.26 -0.36 0.78
C TYR A 41 -7.56 -1.84 0.99
N LEU A 42 -6.64 -2.73 0.62
CA LEU A 42 -6.79 -4.19 0.82
C LEU A 42 -6.84 -4.55 2.31
N GLY A 43 -6.05 -3.88 3.14
CA GLY A 43 -6.08 -4.02 4.59
C GLY A 43 -7.43 -3.64 5.21
N ALA A 44 -8.06 -2.58 4.71
CA ALA A 44 -9.37 -2.12 5.15
C ALA A 44 -10.54 -2.96 4.57
N SER A 45 -10.32 -3.73 3.49
CA SER A 45 -11.34 -4.55 2.85
C SER A 45 -11.62 -5.85 3.65
N PRO A 46 -12.79 -6.52 3.55
CA PRO A 46 -13.08 -7.76 4.27
C PRO A 46 -12.24 -8.96 3.82
N LEU A 47 -11.61 -8.89 2.65
CA LEU A 47 -10.88 -9.99 2.01
C LEU A 47 -9.53 -10.26 2.71
N LEU A 48 -9.47 -11.25 3.60
CA LEU A 48 -8.22 -11.57 4.31
C LEU A 48 -7.24 -12.36 3.41
N ILE A 49 -7.66 -13.51 2.91
CA ILE A 49 -6.77 -14.43 2.16
C ILE A 49 -6.37 -13.81 0.82
N THR A 50 -7.35 -13.34 0.07
CA THR A 50 -7.11 -12.69 -1.22
C THR A 50 -6.25 -11.43 -1.08
N GLY A 51 -6.54 -10.61 -0.06
CA GLY A 51 -5.76 -9.42 0.23
C GLY A 51 -4.32 -9.76 0.58
N ALA A 52 -4.08 -10.78 1.42
CA ALA A 52 -2.73 -11.21 1.78
C ALA A 52 -1.92 -11.71 0.57
N ILE A 53 -2.54 -12.50 -0.32
CA ILE A 53 -1.91 -12.97 -1.56
C ILE A 53 -1.54 -11.78 -2.47
N LEU A 54 -2.45 -10.82 -2.64
CA LEU A 54 -2.19 -9.65 -3.45
C LEU A 54 -1.07 -8.78 -2.88
N VAL A 55 -1.07 -8.56 -1.56
CA VAL A 55 -0.02 -7.80 -0.88
C VAL A 55 1.33 -8.51 -0.98
N PHE A 56 1.35 -9.84 -0.92
CA PHE A 56 2.55 -10.63 -1.16
C PHE A 56 3.12 -10.35 -2.56
N PHE A 57 2.29 -10.38 -3.61
CA PHE A 57 2.71 -10.04 -4.96
C PHE A 57 3.14 -8.57 -5.10
N CYS A 58 2.46 -7.64 -4.43
CA CYS A 58 2.88 -6.23 -4.39
C CYS A 58 4.27 -6.07 -3.78
N GLY A 59 4.57 -6.81 -2.70
CA GLY A 59 5.90 -6.82 -2.07
C GLY A 59 6.99 -7.30 -3.02
N LEU A 60 6.76 -8.42 -3.71
CA LEU A 60 7.70 -8.95 -4.70
C LEU A 60 7.93 -7.97 -5.87
N LEU A 61 6.86 -7.37 -6.38
CA LEU A 61 6.97 -6.36 -7.45
C LEU A 61 7.81 -5.16 -6.97
N GLN A 62 7.54 -4.65 -5.77
CA GLN A 62 8.28 -3.52 -5.23
C GLN A 62 9.77 -3.83 -5.05
N GLU A 63 10.12 -5.01 -4.59
CA GLU A 63 11.52 -5.45 -4.48
C GLU A 63 12.21 -5.51 -5.83
N THR A 64 11.53 -6.05 -6.83
CA THR A 64 12.06 -6.14 -8.19
C THR A 64 12.36 -4.76 -8.78
N PHE A 65 11.47 -3.79 -8.56
CA PHE A 65 11.63 -2.44 -9.11
C PHE A 65 12.53 -1.53 -8.27
N SER A 66 12.64 -1.75 -6.96
CA SER A 66 13.44 -0.91 -6.07
C SER A 66 14.91 -1.37 -5.94
N GLY A 67 15.22 -2.60 -6.36
CA GLY A 67 16.56 -3.18 -6.18
C GLY A 67 16.96 -3.39 -4.72
N SER A 68 15.98 -3.41 -3.81
CA SER A 68 16.21 -3.60 -2.38
C SER A 68 16.50 -5.06 -2.03
N PRO A 69 17.05 -5.32 -0.83
CA PRO A 69 17.27 -6.68 -0.36
C PRO A 69 15.98 -7.50 -0.40
N HIS A 70 16.08 -8.75 -0.87
CA HIS A 70 14.95 -9.66 -1.00
C HIS A 70 14.30 -9.93 0.36
N GLY A 71 12.98 -9.84 0.41
CA GLY A 71 12.15 -10.07 1.60
C GLY A 71 11.87 -8.83 2.43
N LEU A 72 12.56 -7.71 2.22
CA LEU A 72 12.38 -6.50 3.01
C LEU A 72 11.01 -5.86 2.79
N PHE A 73 10.69 -5.48 1.55
CA PHE A 73 9.39 -4.87 1.22
C PHE A 73 8.24 -5.85 1.38
N LEU A 74 8.47 -7.11 1.07
CA LEU A 74 7.49 -8.16 1.29
C LEU A 74 7.08 -8.25 2.76
N PHE A 75 8.05 -8.28 3.67
CA PHE A 75 7.79 -8.31 5.10
C PHE A 75 7.10 -7.03 5.59
N VAL A 76 7.59 -5.86 5.15
CA VAL A 76 7.01 -4.56 5.51
C VAL A 76 5.55 -4.47 5.07
N TYR A 77 5.24 -4.81 3.83
CA TYR A 77 3.90 -4.73 3.27
C TYR A 77 2.91 -5.70 3.92
N LEU A 78 3.35 -6.94 4.17
CA LEU A 78 2.52 -7.89 4.92
C LEU A 78 2.27 -7.43 6.36
N SER A 79 3.30 -6.91 7.03
CA SER A 79 3.15 -6.38 8.40
C SER A 79 2.14 -5.24 8.46
N ILE A 80 2.20 -4.31 7.51
CA ILE A 80 1.25 -3.20 7.42
C ILE A 80 -0.16 -3.70 7.12
N PHE A 81 -0.30 -4.63 6.17
CA PHE A 81 -1.60 -5.23 5.84
C PHE A 81 -2.26 -5.86 7.08
N PHE A 82 -1.54 -6.70 7.81
CA PHE A 82 -2.08 -7.33 9.02
C PHE A 82 -2.35 -6.33 10.14
N PHE A 83 -1.50 -5.31 10.28
CA PHE A 83 -1.72 -4.23 11.25
C PHE A 83 -3.02 -3.47 10.97
N ILE A 84 -3.28 -3.10 9.70
CA ILE A 84 -4.53 -2.44 9.31
C ILE A 84 -5.73 -3.36 9.52
N LYS A 85 -5.58 -4.66 9.22
CA LYS A 85 -6.61 -5.67 9.51
C LYS A 85 -6.96 -5.72 10.99
N LEU A 86 -5.96 -5.69 11.84
CA LEU A 86 -6.14 -5.69 13.29
C LEU A 86 -6.84 -4.40 13.76
N LEU A 87 -6.38 -3.25 13.27
CA LEU A 87 -7.02 -1.96 13.56
C LEU A 87 -8.49 -1.94 13.11
N GLY A 88 -8.78 -2.53 11.95
CA GLY A 88 -10.15 -2.61 11.41
C GLY A 88 -11.12 -3.40 12.29
N LYS A 89 -10.62 -4.33 13.12
CA LYS A 89 -11.45 -5.05 14.10
C LYS A 89 -11.82 -4.18 15.32
N PHE A 90 -10.94 -3.25 15.70
CA PHE A 90 -11.14 -2.38 16.87
C PHE A 90 -11.84 -1.08 16.50
N LEU A 91 -11.58 -0.56 15.32
CA LEU A 91 -12.24 0.59 14.77
C LEU A 91 -13.42 0.07 13.94
N ILE A 92 -14.64 0.46 14.30
CA ILE A 92 -15.80 0.33 13.41
C ILE A 92 -15.47 1.26 12.24
N LEU A 93 -14.81 0.70 11.24
CA LEU A 93 -14.40 1.42 10.03
C LEU A 93 -15.68 1.78 9.26
N GLY A 94 -16.32 2.86 9.69
CA GLY A 94 -17.39 3.48 8.94
C GLY A 94 -16.91 3.82 7.53
N GLU A 95 -17.84 4.00 6.60
CA GLU A 95 -17.54 4.34 5.19
C GLU A 95 -16.87 5.71 5.00
N ALA A 96 -16.47 6.39 6.07
CA ALA A 96 -15.89 7.73 6.03
C ALA A 96 -14.54 7.70 5.31
N ILE A 97 -14.47 8.35 4.17
CA ILE A 97 -13.23 8.53 3.37
C ILE A 97 -12.11 9.14 4.21
N THR A 98 -12.44 10.04 5.12
CA THR A 98 -11.48 10.67 6.05
C THR A 98 -10.73 9.64 6.88
N LEU A 99 -11.41 8.60 7.38
CA LEU A 99 -10.78 7.54 8.14
C LEU A 99 -9.80 6.72 7.30
N ARG A 100 -10.13 6.49 6.03
CA ARG A 100 -9.24 5.78 5.09
C ARG A 100 -7.95 6.57 4.81
N ILE A 101 -8.03 7.89 4.72
CA ILE A 101 -6.85 8.76 4.55
C ILE A 101 -5.97 8.72 5.80
N VAL A 102 -6.57 8.75 7.00
CA VAL A 102 -5.83 8.57 8.25
C VAL A 102 -5.12 7.23 8.28
N LEU A 103 -5.76 6.15 7.81
CA LEU A 103 -5.12 4.83 7.70
C LEU A 103 -3.93 4.84 6.74
N VAL A 104 -3.99 5.58 5.63
CA VAL A 104 -2.83 5.76 4.73
C VAL A 104 -1.69 6.45 5.46
N ALA A 105 -1.96 7.52 6.19
CA ALA A 105 -0.93 8.24 6.96
C ALA A 105 -0.29 7.33 8.02
N VAL A 106 -1.10 6.55 8.75
CA VAL A 106 -0.62 5.57 9.73
C VAL A 106 0.22 4.48 9.05
N SER A 107 -0.21 4.00 7.88
CA SER A 107 0.53 2.98 7.11
C SER A 107 1.89 3.49 6.66
N LEU A 108 1.97 4.74 6.18
CA LEU A 108 3.23 5.37 5.79
C LEU A 108 4.16 5.56 6.99
N ALA A 109 3.63 6.00 8.13
CA ALA A 109 4.43 6.13 9.35
C ALA A 109 5.00 4.77 9.79
N LEU A 110 4.18 3.72 9.74
CA LEU A 110 4.62 2.35 10.06
C LEU A 110 5.64 1.83 9.04
N GLN A 111 5.47 2.12 7.74
CA GLN A 111 6.44 1.77 6.71
C GLN A 111 7.79 2.37 6.99
N VAL A 112 7.85 3.68 7.24
CA VAL A 112 9.10 4.38 7.57
C VAL A 112 9.74 3.77 8.82
N PHE A 113 8.95 3.55 9.87
CA PHE A 113 9.43 2.94 11.10
C PHE A 113 10.06 1.57 10.85
N LEU A 114 9.38 0.70 10.09
CA LEU A 114 9.89 -0.63 9.76
C LEU A 114 11.13 -0.57 8.87
N LEU A 115 11.18 0.32 7.87
CA LEU A 115 12.33 0.48 6.99
C LEU A 115 13.56 1.07 7.70
N VAL A 116 13.37 1.80 8.79
CA VAL A 116 14.46 2.28 9.64
C VAL A 116 14.97 1.19 10.58
N LEU A 117 14.05 0.38 11.14
CA LEU A 117 14.36 -0.61 12.17
C LEU A 117 14.91 -1.92 11.60
N LEU A 118 14.35 -2.41 10.50
CA LEU A 118 14.64 -3.75 9.96
C LEU A 118 16.05 -3.91 9.39
N PRO A 119 16.60 -3.01 8.54
CA PRO A 119 17.93 -3.20 7.96
C PRO A 119 19.05 -3.36 9.00
N PRO A 120 19.15 -2.51 10.04
CA PRO A 120 20.17 -2.70 11.07
C PRO A 120 19.91 -3.95 11.91
N ALA A 121 18.65 -4.33 12.18
CA ALA A 121 18.30 -5.52 12.94
C ALA A 121 18.67 -6.82 12.19
N LEU A 122 18.65 -6.80 10.86
CA LEU A 122 19.03 -7.92 10.00
C LEU A 122 20.53 -7.93 9.64
N GLY A 123 21.32 -7.00 10.19
CA GLY A 123 22.75 -6.89 9.88
C GLY A 123 23.01 -6.39 8.44
N ILE A 124 22.01 -5.88 7.76
CA ILE A 124 22.15 -5.27 6.45
C ILE A 124 22.66 -3.84 6.65
N LEU A 125 23.91 -3.73 7.04
CA LEU A 125 24.66 -2.47 7.18
C LEU A 125 25.06 -1.93 5.81
N SER A 126 24.19 -1.96 4.86
CA SER A 126 24.44 -1.30 3.58
C SER A 126 24.06 0.18 3.72
N ASN A 127 24.80 1.02 3.03
CA ASN A 127 24.69 2.45 2.78
C ASN A 127 23.25 2.95 2.41
N LEU A 128 22.22 2.45 3.10
CA LEU A 128 20.89 3.01 3.05
C LEU A 128 20.97 4.39 3.70
N SER A 129 21.21 5.40 2.87
CA SER A 129 20.94 6.77 3.25
C SER A 129 19.44 6.82 3.59
N LEU A 130 19.14 6.78 4.89
CA LEU A 130 17.77 6.96 5.36
C LEU A 130 17.27 8.28 4.78
N PRO A 131 16.14 8.28 4.06
CA PRO A 131 15.57 9.54 3.61
C PRO A 131 15.34 10.40 4.85
N GLY A 132 15.90 11.60 4.85
CA GLY A 132 15.73 12.55 5.95
C GLY A 132 14.25 12.85 6.14
N LEU A 133 13.88 13.35 7.33
CA LEU A 133 12.52 13.81 7.64
C LEU A 133 11.98 14.78 6.57
N ASP A 134 12.88 15.53 5.93
CA ASP A 134 12.57 16.47 4.86
C ASP A 134 11.93 15.83 3.63
N TRP A 135 12.13 14.52 3.41
CA TRP A 135 11.54 13.77 2.29
C TRP A 135 10.29 12.98 2.70
N ILE A 136 10.23 12.53 3.95
CA ILE A 136 9.14 11.70 4.45
C ILE A 136 7.83 12.48 4.52
N LEU A 137 7.88 13.71 5.03
CA LEU A 137 6.69 14.54 5.21
C LEU A 137 6.03 14.92 3.87
N PRO A 138 6.76 15.45 2.86
CA PRO A 138 6.20 15.72 1.55
C PRO A 138 5.68 14.46 0.85
N GLN A 139 6.36 13.31 0.99
CA GLN A 139 5.91 12.03 0.44
C GLN A 139 4.57 11.61 1.06
N ALA A 140 4.42 11.73 2.36
CA ALA A 140 3.18 11.41 3.06
C ALA A 140 2.02 12.30 2.58
N LEU A 141 2.25 13.61 2.45
CA LEU A 141 1.25 14.56 1.96
C LEU A 141 0.83 14.25 0.51
N MET A 142 1.79 13.99 -0.38
CA MET A 142 1.52 13.62 -1.77
C MET A 142 0.76 12.30 -1.86
N THR A 143 1.16 11.30 -1.09
CA THR A 143 0.49 9.98 -1.09
C THR A 143 -0.93 10.09 -0.53
N CYS A 144 -1.16 10.85 0.54
CA CYS A 144 -2.51 11.10 1.06
C CYS A 144 -3.38 11.87 0.06
N GLY A 145 -2.81 12.85 -0.63
CA GLY A 145 -3.51 13.63 -1.66
C GLY A 145 -3.94 12.77 -2.85
N VAL A 146 -3.05 11.92 -3.35
CA VAL A 146 -3.35 10.97 -4.43
C VAL A 146 -4.23 9.81 -3.93
N GLY A 147 -4.17 9.49 -2.64
CA GLY A 147 -5.00 8.47 -2.01
C GLY A 147 -6.50 8.75 -2.13
N TRP A 148 -6.91 10.00 -2.02
CA TRP A 148 -8.31 10.40 -2.13
C TRP A 148 -8.96 9.94 -3.45
N PRO A 149 -8.49 10.35 -4.64
CA PRO A 149 -9.08 9.93 -5.91
C PRO A 149 -8.95 8.42 -6.15
N LEU A 150 -7.85 7.79 -5.71
CA LEU A 150 -7.67 6.35 -5.85
C LEU A 150 -8.68 5.54 -5.02
N PHE A 151 -8.97 5.96 -3.79
CA PHE A 151 -10.03 5.31 -3.00
C PHE A 151 -11.40 5.44 -3.63
N LEU A 152 -11.72 6.59 -4.24
CA LEU A 152 -12.96 6.77 -4.99
C LEU A 152 -13.01 5.84 -6.20
N LEU A 153 -11.89 5.70 -6.92
CA LEU A 153 -11.77 4.78 -8.05
C LEU A 153 -11.98 3.32 -7.60
N PHE A 154 -11.33 2.89 -6.52
CA PHE A 154 -11.47 1.54 -6.00
C PHE A 154 -12.91 1.26 -5.53
N LYS A 155 -13.55 2.22 -4.84
CA LYS A 155 -14.96 2.11 -4.45
C LYS A 155 -15.86 2.00 -5.67
N LYS A 156 -15.61 2.76 -6.73
CA LYS A 156 -16.36 2.67 -7.98
C LYS A 156 -16.18 1.31 -8.68
N LEU A 157 -14.99 0.74 -8.63
CA LEU A 157 -14.72 -0.60 -9.16
C LEU A 157 -15.48 -1.70 -8.39
N GLU A 158 -15.72 -1.49 -7.09
CA GLU A 158 -16.53 -2.41 -6.28
C GLU A 158 -18.03 -2.40 -6.65
N THR A 159 -18.53 -1.27 -7.16
CA THR A 159 -19.94 -1.10 -7.53
C THR A 159 -20.27 -1.51 -8.97
N LEU A 160 -19.28 -1.99 -9.74
CA LEU A 160 -19.55 -2.44 -11.12
C LEU A 160 -20.45 -3.68 -11.13
N PRO A 161 -21.48 -3.73 -12.00
CA PRO A 161 -22.38 -4.86 -12.13
C PRO A 161 -21.59 -6.13 -12.54
N GLY A 162 -21.73 -7.20 -11.78
CA GLY A 162 -20.98 -8.45 -11.93
C GLY A 162 -20.01 -8.75 -10.76
N VAL A 163 -19.89 -7.83 -9.84
CA VAL A 163 -19.19 -8.03 -8.57
C VAL A 163 -20.24 -8.29 -7.50
N GLU A 164 -20.62 -9.55 -7.28
CA GLU A 164 -21.53 -9.89 -6.18
C GLU A 164 -20.93 -9.43 -4.85
N PRO A 165 -21.74 -8.76 -4.00
CA PRO A 165 -21.33 -8.49 -2.62
C PRO A 165 -21.06 -9.83 -1.92
N SER A 166 -20.01 -9.87 -1.12
CA SER A 166 -19.63 -11.06 -0.35
C SER A 166 -20.83 -11.55 0.49
N PRO A 167 -21.17 -12.85 0.46
CA PRO A 167 -22.29 -13.42 1.23
C PRO A 167 -21.99 -13.54 2.73
N LEU A 168 -21.21 -12.63 3.31
CA LEU A 168 -20.87 -12.60 4.73
C LEU A 168 -21.31 -11.28 5.37
N GLU A 169 -22.61 -10.97 5.24
CA GLU A 169 -23.28 -10.11 6.19
C GLU A 169 -24.37 -10.95 6.87
N PRO A 170 -24.33 -11.09 8.22
CA PRO A 170 -25.45 -11.58 9.00
C PRO A 170 -26.57 -10.55 9.06
#